data_e2e39a8f481abcb0a87487f947b2c336
#
_entry.id   e2e39a8f481abcb0a87487f947b2c336
#
_cell.length_a   1.000
_cell.length_b   1.000
_cell.length_c   1.000
_cell.angle_alpha   90.00
_cell.angle_beta   90.00
_cell.angle_gamma   90.00
#
_symmetry.space_group_name_H-M   'P 1'
#
loop_
_entity.id
_entity.type
_entity.pdbx_description
1 polymer ?
#
loop_
_entity_poly.entity_id
_entity_poly.type
_entity_poly.pdbx_seq_one_letter_code
_entity_poly.pdbx_strand_id
1 'polypeptide(L)'
;MNALASYADVYVNDAFGTAHRSHASTAGIVEAGLVKTAVCGFLIEKELTVMADTLEHPARPFVAILGGAKVADKLGVISNLLEKCDTLIIGGGMAYTFIKAQGGEIGTSLVDDEKIEYCKEMLAKAKSLGKKLLLPVDTV
;
A
#
# COMPACT_ATOMS: atom_id res chain seq x y z
N MET A 1 -8.14 22.31 15.35
CA MET A 1 -8.18 21.07 16.15
C MET A 1 -8.87 21.24 17.50
N ASN A 2 -8.50 22.24 18.32
CA ASN A 2 -9.13 22.45 19.63
C ASN A 2 -10.66 22.56 19.57
N ALA A 3 -11.23 23.29 18.59
CA ALA A 3 -12.67 23.39 18.43
C ALA A 3 -13.35 22.04 18.13
N LEU A 4 -12.69 21.16 17.36
CA LEU A 4 -13.21 19.80 17.11
C LEU A 4 -13.17 18.95 18.39
N ALA A 5 -12.09 19.03 19.16
CA ALA A 5 -11.94 18.26 20.38
C ALA A 5 -12.93 18.69 21.48
N SER A 6 -13.40 19.93 21.47
CA SER A 6 -14.36 20.42 22.47
C SER A 6 -15.80 19.92 22.26
N TYR A 7 -16.08 19.24 21.16
CA TYR A 7 -17.46 18.78 20.86
C TYR A 7 -17.80 17.44 21.50
N ALA A 8 -16.81 16.64 21.94
CA ALA A 8 -17.07 15.31 22.46
C ALA A 8 -15.97 14.85 23.44
N ASP A 9 -16.33 13.98 24.36
CA ASP A 9 -15.42 13.37 25.33
C ASP A 9 -14.67 12.17 24.75
N VAL A 10 -15.27 11.51 23.76
CA VAL A 10 -14.72 10.33 23.11
C VAL A 10 -14.64 10.59 21.61
N TYR A 11 -13.47 10.33 21.03
CA TYR A 11 -13.25 10.38 19.60
C TYR A 11 -13.32 8.97 19.00
N VAL A 12 -14.14 8.80 17.97
CA VAL A 12 -14.25 7.57 17.21
C VAL A 12 -13.90 7.84 15.75
N ASN A 13 -12.88 7.17 15.22
CA ASN A 13 -12.58 7.21 13.79
C ASN A 13 -13.14 5.97 13.09
N ASP A 14 -14.12 6.16 12.23
CA ASP A 14 -14.67 5.11 11.38
C ASP A 14 -14.68 5.53 9.89
N ALA A 15 -13.89 6.53 9.56
CA ALA A 15 -13.77 7.09 8.22
C ALA A 15 -12.67 6.37 7.42
N PHE A 16 -12.88 5.10 7.07
CA PHE A 16 -11.90 4.28 6.35
C PHE A 16 -11.40 4.94 5.06
N GLY A 17 -12.28 5.53 4.27
CA GLY A 17 -11.92 6.19 3.02
C GLY A 17 -10.92 7.36 3.15
N THR A 18 -10.81 7.97 4.33
CA THR A 18 -9.88 9.07 4.64
C THR A 18 -8.81 8.70 5.65
N ALA A 19 -8.80 7.46 6.15
CA ALA A 19 -7.88 7.02 7.20
C ALA A 19 -6.40 7.12 6.80
N HIS A 20 -6.10 7.08 5.49
CA HIS A 20 -4.76 7.23 4.93
C HIS A 20 -4.26 8.68 4.88
N ARG A 21 -5.07 9.66 5.31
CA ARG A 21 -4.73 11.09 5.27
C ARG A 21 -4.58 11.65 6.68
N SER A 22 -3.49 12.38 6.92
CA SER A 22 -3.25 13.09 8.18
C SER A 22 -4.03 14.41 8.21
N HIS A 23 -5.35 14.32 8.26
CA HIS A 23 -6.21 15.50 8.44
C HIS A 23 -6.40 15.81 9.92
N ALA A 24 -6.78 17.07 10.24
CA ALA A 24 -7.08 17.49 11.61
C ALA A 24 -8.14 16.61 12.28
N SER A 25 -9.16 16.16 11.50
CA SER A 25 -10.27 15.34 11.99
C SER A 25 -10.00 13.83 11.99
N THR A 26 -8.92 13.34 11.39
CA THR A 26 -8.57 11.92 11.36
C THR A 26 -7.40 11.59 12.28
N ALA A 27 -6.27 12.25 12.10
CA ALA A 27 -5.05 11.99 12.85
C ALA A 27 -4.72 13.14 13.83
N GLY A 28 -4.80 14.39 13.36
CA GLY A 28 -4.28 15.53 14.09
C GLY A 28 -4.89 15.76 15.48
N ILE A 29 -6.17 15.48 15.66
CA ILE A 29 -6.84 15.60 16.97
C ILE A 29 -6.29 14.61 18.00
N VAL A 30 -5.90 13.42 17.56
CA VAL A 30 -5.32 12.36 18.41
C VAL A 30 -3.83 12.61 18.64
N GLU A 31 -3.08 12.91 17.58
CA GLU A 31 -1.64 13.20 17.63
C GLU A 31 -1.34 14.41 18.53
N ALA A 32 -2.22 15.40 18.53
CA ALA A 32 -2.09 16.57 19.41
C ALA A 32 -2.52 16.32 20.88
N GLY A 33 -2.95 15.10 21.22
CA GLY A 33 -3.35 14.75 22.57
C GLY A 33 -4.58 15.50 23.08
N LEU A 34 -5.44 15.97 22.16
CA LEU A 34 -6.59 16.83 22.50
C LEU A 34 -7.81 16.04 22.99
N VAL A 35 -7.81 14.72 22.83
CA VAL A 35 -8.89 13.82 23.28
C VAL A 35 -8.31 12.77 24.22
N LYS A 36 -9.06 12.48 25.29
CA LYS A 36 -8.62 11.51 26.31
C LYS A 36 -8.79 10.07 25.84
N THR A 37 -9.83 9.81 25.06
CA THR A 37 -10.16 8.48 24.55
C THR A 37 -10.34 8.57 23.06
N ALA A 38 -9.52 7.81 22.33
CA ALA A 38 -9.59 7.68 20.89
C ALA A 38 -9.67 6.19 20.52
N VAL A 39 -10.66 5.81 19.74
CA VAL A 39 -10.91 4.43 19.29
C VAL A 39 -11.24 4.40 17.79
N CYS A 40 -11.13 3.25 17.17
CA CYS A 40 -11.70 3.03 15.84
C CYS A 40 -13.17 2.57 15.95
N GLY A 41 -13.94 2.84 14.89
CA GLY A 41 -15.26 2.27 14.73
C GLY A 41 -15.25 0.90 14.08
N PHE A 42 -16.43 0.28 13.95
CA PHE A 42 -16.57 -1.09 13.46
C PHE A 42 -16.15 -1.32 12.01
N LEU A 43 -16.24 -0.29 11.15
CA LEU A 43 -15.77 -0.39 9.78
C LEU A 43 -14.24 -0.54 9.74
N ILE A 44 -13.52 0.33 10.45
CA ILE A 44 -12.05 0.27 10.55
C ILE A 44 -11.61 -1.00 11.29
N GLU A 45 -12.32 -1.39 12.36
CA GLU A 45 -12.04 -2.64 13.08
C GLU A 45 -12.08 -3.85 12.15
N LYS A 46 -13.12 -3.94 11.29
CA LYS A 46 -13.25 -5.02 10.31
C LYS A 46 -12.09 -5.03 9.32
N GLU A 47 -11.69 -3.87 8.81
CA GLU A 47 -10.54 -3.74 7.89
C GLU A 47 -9.24 -4.16 8.57
N LEU A 48 -9.01 -3.70 9.80
CA LEU A 48 -7.84 -4.08 10.58
C LEU A 48 -7.80 -5.59 10.86
N THR A 49 -8.92 -6.17 11.27
CA THR A 49 -9.00 -7.61 11.56
C THR A 49 -8.68 -8.45 10.32
N VAL A 50 -9.27 -8.10 9.17
CA VAL A 50 -9.07 -8.87 7.93
C VAL A 50 -7.69 -8.63 7.34
N MET A 51 -7.27 -7.37 7.19
CA MET A 51 -6.00 -7.06 6.51
C MET A 51 -4.78 -7.31 7.40
N ALA A 52 -4.82 -6.90 8.67
CA ALA A 52 -3.68 -7.08 9.55
C ALA A 52 -3.41 -8.57 9.81
N ASP A 53 -4.44 -9.34 10.12
CA ASP A 53 -4.29 -10.79 10.35
C ASP A 53 -3.80 -11.50 9.09
N THR A 54 -4.37 -11.17 7.92
CA THR A 54 -3.90 -11.74 6.63
C THR A 54 -2.44 -11.40 6.33
N LEU A 55 -1.96 -10.21 6.72
CA LEU A 55 -0.57 -9.78 6.49
C LEU A 55 0.41 -10.33 7.53
N GLU A 56 -0.04 -10.57 8.77
CA GLU A 56 0.80 -11.06 9.86
C GLU A 56 0.85 -12.59 9.90
N HIS A 57 -0.30 -13.24 9.65
CA HIS A 57 -0.46 -14.70 9.71
C HIS A 57 -1.10 -15.25 8.43
N PRO A 58 -0.50 -15.02 7.25
CA PRO A 58 -1.12 -15.41 5.99
C PRO A 58 -1.20 -16.94 5.84
N ALA A 59 -2.35 -17.40 5.34
CA ALA A 59 -2.43 -18.76 4.81
C ALA A 59 -1.50 -18.88 3.59
N ARG A 60 -0.79 -20.01 3.47
CA ARG A 60 0.16 -20.24 2.37
C ARG A 60 -0.43 -21.17 1.30
N PRO A 61 -0.17 -20.93 -0.01
CA PRO A 61 0.65 -19.82 -0.53
C PRO A 61 -0.08 -18.47 -0.48
N PHE A 62 0.62 -17.42 -0.04
CA PHE A 62 0.09 -16.06 -0.02
C PHE A 62 0.44 -15.34 -1.33
N VAL A 63 -0.58 -15.03 -2.12
CA VAL A 63 -0.46 -14.28 -3.37
C VAL A 63 -1.01 -12.88 -3.16
N ALA A 64 -0.18 -11.87 -3.36
CA ALA A 64 -0.60 -10.48 -3.34
C ALA A 64 -0.68 -9.93 -4.77
N ILE A 65 -1.74 -9.17 -5.06
CA ILE A 65 -1.91 -8.49 -6.35
C ILE A 65 -1.91 -6.99 -6.07
N LEU A 66 -1.01 -6.28 -6.72
CA LEU A 66 -0.87 -4.84 -6.57
C LEU A 66 -0.98 -4.15 -7.93
N GLY A 67 -1.88 -3.19 -8.03
CA GLY A 67 -2.08 -2.38 -9.22
C GLY A 67 -2.19 -0.90 -8.89
N GLY A 68 -1.99 -0.07 -9.88
CA GLY A 68 -2.09 1.38 -9.78
C GLY A 68 -1.48 2.07 -10.99
N ALA A 69 -1.61 3.39 -11.06
CA ALA A 69 -1.08 4.17 -12.16
C ALA A 69 0.45 4.37 -12.05
N LYS A 70 0.95 4.68 -10.84
CA LYS A 70 2.36 5.04 -10.60
C LYS A 70 3.01 4.14 -9.57
N VAL A 71 4.28 3.78 -9.80
CA VAL A 71 5.10 3.03 -8.85
C VAL A 71 5.42 3.86 -7.61
N ALA A 72 5.68 5.16 -7.77
CA ALA A 72 6.06 6.06 -6.68
C ALA A 72 5.11 6.02 -5.49
N ASP A 73 3.80 5.88 -5.74
CA ASP A 73 2.77 5.85 -4.70
C ASP A 73 2.78 4.56 -3.87
N LYS A 74 3.50 3.52 -4.33
CA LYS A 74 3.45 2.16 -3.77
C LYS A 74 4.81 1.59 -3.33
N LEU A 75 5.86 2.41 -3.30
CA LEU A 75 7.23 1.94 -3.03
C LEU A 75 7.35 1.12 -1.74
N GLY A 76 6.89 1.68 -0.61
CA GLY A 76 6.93 0.98 0.67
C GLY A 76 6.06 -0.27 0.68
N VAL A 77 4.91 -0.23 0.00
CA VAL A 77 3.98 -1.36 -0.08
C VAL A 77 4.61 -2.52 -0.86
N ILE A 78 5.25 -2.27 -2.01
CA ILE A 78 5.93 -3.29 -2.81
C ILE A 78 7.02 -3.99 -1.99
N SER A 79 7.90 -3.20 -1.36
CA SER A 79 9.00 -3.73 -0.54
C SER A 79 8.50 -4.59 0.63
N ASN A 80 7.47 -4.13 1.34
CA ASN A 80 6.89 -4.84 2.48
C ASN A 80 6.15 -6.13 2.06
N LEU A 81 5.41 -6.08 0.95
CA LEU A 81 4.70 -7.26 0.44
C LEU A 81 5.67 -8.35 -0.02
N LEU A 82 6.80 -7.99 -0.65
CA LEU A 82 7.83 -8.95 -1.04
C LEU A 82 8.40 -9.72 0.14
N GLU A 83 8.44 -9.15 1.32
CA GLU A 83 8.89 -9.84 2.53
C GLU A 83 7.84 -10.82 3.06
N LYS A 84 6.56 -10.53 2.87
CA LYS A 84 5.44 -11.26 3.47
C LYS A 84 4.80 -12.30 2.53
N CYS A 85 4.65 -12.00 1.24
CA CYS A 85 3.99 -12.89 0.28
C CYS A 85 4.92 -13.94 -0.34
N ASP A 86 4.36 -14.97 -0.94
CA ASP A 86 5.10 -15.96 -1.73
C ASP A 86 5.17 -15.55 -3.20
N THR A 87 4.15 -14.84 -3.66
CA THR A 87 4.05 -14.30 -5.02
C THR A 87 3.45 -12.90 -4.97
N LEU A 88 4.12 -11.95 -5.62
CA LEU A 88 3.60 -10.61 -5.86
C LEU A 88 3.32 -10.44 -7.35
N ILE A 89 2.08 -10.09 -7.69
CA ILE A 89 1.68 -9.78 -9.06
C ILE A 89 1.54 -8.26 -9.16
N ILE A 90 2.28 -7.66 -10.09
CA ILE A 90 2.19 -6.22 -10.38
C ILE A 90 1.39 -6.03 -11.65
N GLY A 91 0.30 -5.27 -11.57
CA GLY A 91 -0.58 -4.94 -12.68
C GLY A 91 -0.83 -3.45 -12.82
N GLY A 92 -1.72 -3.08 -13.76
CA GLY A 92 -2.05 -1.69 -14.05
C GLY A 92 -0.88 -0.89 -14.62
N GLY A 93 -1.00 0.43 -14.66
CA GLY A 93 0.00 1.32 -15.25
C GLY A 93 1.40 1.22 -14.64
N MET A 94 1.48 0.87 -13.36
CA MET A 94 2.77 0.70 -12.69
C MET A 94 3.59 -0.48 -13.23
N ALA A 95 2.95 -1.48 -13.87
CA ALA A 95 3.65 -2.61 -14.47
C ALA A 95 4.58 -2.17 -15.60
N TYR A 96 4.23 -1.11 -16.34
CA TYR A 96 5.05 -0.60 -17.45
C TYR A 96 6.42 -0.09 -17.00
N THR A 97 6.50 0.50 -15.79
CA THR A 97 7.80 0.91 -15.23
C THR A 97 8.69 -0.32 -14.93
N PHE A 98 8.10 -1.41 -14.44
CA PHE A 98 8.82 -2.67 -14.25
C PHE A 98 9.23 -3.32 -15.57
N ILE A 99 8.34 -3.32 -16.58
CA ILE A 99 8.64 -3.84 -17.93
C ILE A 99 9.80 -3.04 -18.55
N LYS A 100 9.78 -1.71 -18.43
CA LYS A 100 10.87 -0.84 -18.88
C LYS A 100 12.17 -1.14 -18.12
N ALA A 101 12.11 -1.38 -16.83
CA ALA A 101 13.27 -1.75 -16.01
C ALA A 101 13.93 -3.06 -16.45
N GLN A 102 13.16 -3.97 -17.06
CA GLN A 102 13.66 -5.21 -17.64
C GLN A 102 14.16 -5.05 -19.08
N GLY A 103 14.08 -3.84 -19.66
CA GLY A 103 14.47 -3.55 -21.04
C GLY A 103 13.36 -3.76 -22.06
N GLY A 104 12.11 -3.96 -21.63
CA GLY A 104 10.96 -4.08 -22.51
C GLY A 104 10.55 -2.75 -23.14
N GLU A 105 9.87 -2.83 -24.27
CA GLU A 105 9.26 -1.68 -24.93
C GLU A 105 7.83 -1.47 -24.41
N ILE A 106 7.48 -0.22 -24.15
CA ILE A 106 6.20 0.15 -23.54
C ILE A 106 5.39 1.13 -24.42
N GLY A 107 5.89 1.46 -25.61
CA GLY A 107 5.24 2.42 -26.51
C GLY A 107 5.02 3.78 -25.83
N THR A 108 3.77 4.26 -25.89
CA THR A 108 3.33 5.51 -25.25
C THR A 108 2.73 5.29 -23.86
N SER A 109 2.88 4.10 -23.28
CA SER A 109 2.33 3.79 -21.96
C SER A 109 2.95 4.62 -20.86
N LEU A 110 2.22 4.75 -19.75
CA LEU A 110 2.66 5.49 -18.58
C LEU A 110 3.93 4.87 -18.01
N VAL A 111 4.93 5.69 -17.72
CA VAL A 111 6.17 5.25 -17.11
C VAL A 111 6.61 6.26 -16.03
N ASP A 112 7.24 5.76 -14.99
CA ASP A 112 7.89 6.56 -13.94
C ASP A 112 9.40 6.38 -14.07
N ASP A 113 10.03 7.20 -14.92
CA ASP A 113 11.45 7.08 -15.28
C ASP A 113 12.38 7.17 -14.06
N GLU A 114 12.01 8.00 -13.07
CA GLU A 114 12.78 8.16 -11.83
C GLU A 114 12.77 6.90 -10.96
N LYS A 115 11.85 5.96 -11.22
CA LYS A 115 11.67 4.74 -10.42
C LYS A 115 12.14 3.47 -11.13
N ILE A 116 12.75 3.58 -12.29
CA ILE A 116 13.28 2.43 -13.04
C ILE A 116 14.32 1.68 -12.20
N GLU A 117 15.27 2.39 -11.57
CA GLU A 117 16.29 1.74 -10.74
C GLU A 117 15.66 1.05 -9.51
N TYR A 118 14.68 1.69 -8.87
CA TYR A 118 13.91 1.06 -7.80
C TYR A 118 13.23 -0.23 -8.27
N CYS A 119 12.64 -0.25 -9.45
CA CYS A 119 12.01 -1.45 -10.00
C CYS A 119 13.03 -2.58 -10.21
N LYS A 120 14.24 -2.26 -10.69
CA LYS A 120 15.35 -3.24 -10.80
C LYS A 120 15.75 -3.80 -9.43
N GLU A 121 15.85 -2.94 -8.42
CA GLU A 121 16.14 -3.35 -7.04
C GLU A 121 15.06 -4.29 -6.49
N MET A 122 13.78 -4.01 -6.73
CA MET A 122 12.68 -4.88 -6.28
C MET A 122 12.66 -6.22 -7.00
N LEU A 123 12.98 -6.26 -8.30
CA LEU A 123 13.16 -7.50 -9.05
C LEU A 123 14.32 -8.34 -8.48
N ALA A 124 15.45 -7.70 -8.18
CA ALA A 124 16.60 -8.35 -7.57
C ALA A 124 16.27 -8.84 -6.14
N LYS A 125 15.58 -8.02 -5.34
CA LYS A 125 15.10 -8.37 -3.99
C LYS A 125 14.19 -9.59 -4.03
N ALA A 126 13.21 -9.61 -4.92
CA ALA A 126 12.32 -10.76 -5.07
C ALA A 126 13.11 -12.05 -5.34
N LYS A 127 14.06 -11.98 -6.27
CA LYS A 127 14.93 -13.11 -6.62
C LYS A 127 15.80 -13.56 -5.44
N SER A 128 16.39 -12.63 -4.69
CA SER A 128 17.22 -12.95 -3.52
C SER A 128 16.44 -13.60 -2.38
N LEU A 129 15.16 -13.22 -2.22
CA LEU A 129 14.24 -13.78 -1.23
C LEU A 129 13.59 -15.10 -1.69
N GLY A 130 13.86 -15.56 -2.92
CA GLY A 130 13.19 -16.72 -3.52
C GLY A 130 11.70 -16.52 -3.75
N LYS A 131 11.24 -15.27 -3.88
CA LYS A 131 9.84 -14.90 -4.10
C LYS A 131 9.56 -14.71 -5.58
N LYS A 132 8.31 -14.95 -5.99
CA LYS A 132 7.88 -14.70 -7.36
C LYS A 132 7.35 -13.26 -7.47
N LEU A 133 7.96 -12.45 -8.34
CA LEU A 133 7.40 -11.18 -8.78
C LEU A 133 6.96 -11.36 -10.24
N LEU A 134 5.65 -11.29 -10.48
CA LEU A 134 5.07 -11.52 -11.79
C LEU A 134 4.57 -10.20 -12.39
N LEU A 135 4.83 -10.05 -13.67
CA LEU A 135 4.36 -8.94 -14.50
C LEU A 135 3.44 -9.49 -15.59
N PRO A 136 2.56 -8.66 -16.19
CA PRO A 136 1.81 -9.04 -17.38
C PRO A 136 2.74 -9.53 -18.50
N VAL A 137 2.33 -10.56 -19.21
CA VAL A 137 3.07 -11.10 -20.36
C VAL A 137 2.74 -10.37 -21.66
N ASP A 138 1.56 -9.77 -21.71
CA ASP A 138 1.10 -8.88 -22.77
C ASP A 138 0.15 -7.82 -22.19
N THR A 139 -0.15 -6.82 -23.00
CA THR A 139 -1.07 -5.73 -22.66
C THR A 139 -1.82 -5.28 -23.90
N VAL A 140 -3.08 -4.93 -23.75
CA VAL A 140 -3.95 -4.38 -24.80
C VAL A 140 -4.15 -2.89 -24.59
#